data_cb09aef169a7019ff7c77779b3f8b9d3
#
_entry.id   cb09aef169a7019ff7c77779b3f8b9d3
#
_cell.length_a   1.000
_cell.length_b   1.000
_cell.length_c   1.000
_cell.angle_alpha   90.00
_cell.angle_beta   90.00
_cell.angle_gamma   90.00
#
_symmetry.space_group_name_H-M   'P 1'
#
loop_
_entity.id
_entity.type
_entity.pdbx_description
1 polymer ?
#
loop_
_entity_poly.entity_id
_entity_poly.type
_entity_poly.pdbx_seq_one_letter_code
_entity_poly.pdbx_strand_id
1 'polypeptide(L)'
;MSIYLTLGTYTNEGAAGLVGPDYSNRRAAMDAMHNSVGAKLVDYHILRGQYDFYVISEADSFAVVASMTLMARGSGAVDNVVTLESVDVEEIRSVAKGVQYTPPSG
;
A
#
# COMPACT_ATOMS: atom_id res chain seq x y z
N MET A 1 -0.72 8.33 13.18
CA MET A 1 -0.35 7.65 11.94
C MET A 1 -1.60 7.17 11.21
N SER A 2 -1.56 7.19 9.89
CA SER A 2 -2.66 6.69 9.07
C SER A 2 -2.37 5.26 8.61
N ILE A 3 -3.43 4.56 8.23
CA ILE A 3 -3.37 3.20 7.68
C ILE A 3 -3.50 3.29 6.17
N TYR A 4 -2.63 2.58 5.48
CA TYR A 4 -2.62 2.50 4.01
C TYR A 4 -2.70 1.05 3.58
N LEU A 5 -3.47 0.80 2.52
CA LEU A 5 -3.58 -0.50 1.88
C LEU A 5 -2.96 -0.39 0.49
N THR A 6 -1.92 -1.18 0.25
CA THR A 6 -1.26 -1.26 -1.05
C THR A 6 -1.60 -2.60 -1.69
N LEU A 7 -2.13 -2.55 -2.90
CA LEU A 7 -2.41 -3.71 -3.74
C LEU A 7 -1.46 -3.65 -4.93
N GLY A 8 -0.85 -4.77 -5.28
CA GLY A 8 0.11 -4.75 -6.36
C GLY A 8 0.22 -6.04 -7.14
N THR A 9 0.92 -5.92 -8.27
CA THR A 9 1.27 -7.06 -9.10
C THR A 9 2.78 -7.16 -9.22
N TYR A 10 3.28 -8.39 -9.33
CA TYR A 10 4.71 -8.64 -9.54
C TYR A 10 5.05 -8.62 -11.02
N THR A 11 6.28 -8.22 -11.32
CA THR A 11 6.90 -8.50 -12.61
C THR A 11 7.27 -9.98 -12.66
N ASN A 12 7.76 -10.44 -13.83
CA ASN A 12 8.30 -11.80 -13.95
C ASN A 12 9.43 -12.04 -12.96
N GLU A 13 10.30 -11.06 -12.77
CA GLU A 13 11.43 -11.15 -11.82
C GLU A 13 10.93 -11.24 -10.38
N GLY A 14 9.94 -10.41 -10.02
CA GLY A 14 9.35 -10.42 -8.69
C GLY A 14 8.66 -11.75 -8.39
N ALA A 15 7.93 -12.29 -9.37
CA ALA A 15 7.26 -13.58 -9.24
C ALA A 15 8.28 -14.72 -9.09
N ALA A 16 9.35 -14.69 -9.87
CA ALA A 16 10.43 -15.70 -9.78
C ALA A 16 11.05 -15.71 -8.38
N GLY A 17 11.15 -14.55 -7.74
CA GLY A 17 11.69 -14.46 -6.38
C GLY A 17 10.86 -15.20 -5.35
N LEU A 18 9.56 -15.39 -5.58
CA LEU A 18 8.70 -16.14 -4.66
C LEU A 18 9.00 -17.62 -4.61
N VAL A 19 9.54 -18.18 -5.68
CA VAL A 19 9.92 -19.58 -5.74
C VAL A 19 11.43 -19.79 -5.58
N GLY A 20 12.17 -18.70 -5.40
CA GLY A 20 13.62 -18.75 -5.20
C GLY A 20 13.99 -19.13 -3.77
N PRO A 21 15.29 -19.38 -3.52
CA PRO A 21 15.74 -19.81 -2.20
C PRO A 21 15.57 -18.77 -1.11
N ASP A 22 15.45 -17.49 -1.48
CA ASP A 22 15.35 -16.38 -0.54
C ASP A 22 13.93 -15.89 -0.29
N TYR A 23 12.90 -16.61 -0.76
CA TYR A 23 11.53 -16.12 -0.64
C TYR A 23 11.12 -15.89 0.82
N SER A 24 11.62 -16.69 1.74
CA SER A 24 11.30 -16.58 3.17
C SER A 24 11.79 -15.29 3.80
N ASN A 25 12.73 -14.61 3.15
CA ASN A 25 13.27 -13.34 3.63
C ASN A 25 12.44 -12.14 3.17
N ARG A 26 11.42 -12.35 2.36
CA ARG A 26 10.66 -11.24 1.76
C ARG A 26 9.94 -10.41 2.82
N ARG A 27 9.32 -11.06 3.81
CA ARG A 27 8.66 -10.32 4.89
C ARG A 27 9.67 -9.54 5.73
N ALA A 28 10.83 -10.12 6.01
CA ALA A 28 11.88 -9.41 6.74
C ALA A 28 12.37 -8.19 5.96
N ALA A 29 12.49 -8.30 4.65
CA ALA A 29 12.87 -7.17 3.78
C ALA A 29 11.80 -6.09 3.79
N MET A 30 10.52 -6.47 3.79
CA MET A 30 9.41 -5.51 3.88
C MET A 30 9.40 -4.80 5.22
N ASP A 31 9.63 -5.52 6.33
CA ASP A 31 9.75 -4.91 7.66
C ASP A 31 10.90 -3.91 7.71
N ALA A 32 12.06 -4.28 7.19
CA ALA A 32 13.23 -3.41 7.17
C ALA A 32 12.98 -2.14 6.35
N MET A 33 12.31 -2.28 5.22
CA MET A 33 11.95 -1.14 4.37
C MET A 33 11.04 -0.17 5.13
N HIS A 34 10.01 -0.68 5.79
CA HIS A 34 9.09 0.16 6.57
C HIS A 34 9.84 0.85 7.72
N ASN A 35 10.66 0.11 8.45
CA ASN A 35 11.41 0.67 9.58
C ASN A 35 12.35 1.78 9.13
N SER A 36 12.91 1.68 7.94
CA SER A 36 13.87 2.68 7.43
C SER A 36 13.24 4.05 7.21
N VAL A 37 11.93 4.15 7.08
CA VAL A 37 11.20 5.40 6.86
C VAL A 37 10.24 5.72 8.00
N GLY A 38 10.38 5.06 9.13
CA GLY A 38 9.55 5.31 10.32
C GLY A 38 8.12 4.80 10.19
N ALA A 39 7.87 3.89 9.26
CA ALA A 39 6.58 3.25 9.08
C ALA A 39 6.53 1.89 9.77
N LYS A 40 5.36 1.30 9.83
CA LYS A 40 5.15 -0.05 10.39
C LYS A 40 4.44 -0.92 9.38
N LEU A 41 5.01 -2.09 9.13
CA LEU A 41 4.34 -3.15 8.36
C LEU A 41 3.33 -3.85 9.28
N VAL A 42 2.05 -3.67 9.01
CA VAL A 42 0.99 -4.29 9.79
C VAL A 42 0.68 -5.69 9.28
N ASP A 43 0.57 -5.82 7.97
CA ASP A 43 0.20 -7.09 7.34
C ASP A 43 0.72 -7.14 5.91
N TYR A 44 1.00 -8.36 5.43
CA TYR A 44 1.46 -8.59 4.07
C TYR A 44 1.10 -10.02 3.69
N HIS A 45 0.33 -10.17 2.62
CA HIS A 45 -0.09 -11.47 2.11
C HIS A 45 -0.08 -11.53 0.59
N ILE A 46 0.18 -12.73 0.08
CA ILE A 46 0.05 -13.05 -1.33
C ILE A 46 -1.41 -13.33 -1.61
N LEU A 47 -1.89 -12.83 -2.76
CA LEU A 47 -3.29 -12.93 -3.15
C LEU A 47 -3.44 -13.77 -4.41
N ARG A 48 -4.64 -14.23 -4.61
CA ARG A 48 -5.09 -14.83 -5.86
C ARG A 48 -6.16 -13.94 -6.48
N GLY A 49 -5.99 -13.56 -7.74
CA GLY A 49 -6.94 -12.74 -8.46
C GLY A 49 -6.27 -11.62 -9.23
N GLN A 50 -6.93 -10.48 -9.29
CA GLN A 50 -6.46 -9.32 -10.05
C GLN A 50 -5.12 -8.77 -9.54
N TYR A 51 -4.88 -8.88 -8.23
CA TYR A 51 -3.64 -8.45 -7.61
C TYR A 51 -2.91 -9.65 -7.03
N ASP A 52 -1.58 -9.56 -6.98
CA ASP A 52 -0.72 -10.64 -6.51
C ASP A 52 -0.45 -10.54 -5.01
N PHE A 53 -0.54 -9.34 -4.43
CA PHE A 53 -0.28 -9.15 -3.01
C PHE A 53 -1.02 -7.93 -2.47
N TYR A 54 -1.15 -7.90 -1.13
CA TYR A 54 -1.51 -6.66 -0.43
C TYR A 54 -0.55 -6.42 0.73
N VAL A 55 -0.40 -5.15 1.07
CA VAL A 55 0.38 -4.67 2.21
C VAL A 55 -0.46 -3.70 3.00
N ILE A 56 -0.55 -3.88 4.31
CA ILE A 56 -1.14 -2.88 5.20
C ILE A 56 0.00 -2.21 5.96
N SER A 57 0.07 -0.88 5.85
CA SER A 57 1.12 -0.07 6.46
C SER A 57 0.53 0.99 7.36
N GLU A 58 1.19 1.26 8.48
CA GLU A 58 0.98 2.48 9.27
C GLU A 58 2.11 3.45 8.94
N ALA A 59 1.75 4.69 8.59
CA ALA A 59 2.73 5.71 8.23
C ALA A 59 2.19 7.11 8.55
N ASP A 60 3.10 8.05 8.70
CA ASP A 60 2.74 9.43 9.04
C ASP A 60 2.12 10.18 7.86
N SER A 61 2.44 9.78 6.64
CA SER A 61 1.93 10.47 5.46
C SER A 61 1.92 9.54 4.24
N PHE A 62 1.14 9.94 3.24
CA PHE A 62 1.14 9.27 1.94
C PHE A 62 2.54 9.27 1.31
N ALA A 63 3.31 10.35 1.51
CA ALA A 63 4.66 10.44 0.95
C ALA A 63 5.56 9.30 1.43
N VAL A 64 5.42 8.88 2.68
CA VAL A 64 6.18 7.75 3.22
C VAL A 64 5.84 6.47 2.48
N VAL A 65 4.55 6.18 2.30
CA VAL A 65 4.11 4.97 1.58
C VAL A 65 4.51 5.05 0.10
N ALA A 66 4.30 6.21 -0.52
CA ALA A 66 4.67 6.41 -1.93
C ALA A 66 6.16 6.20 -2.16
N SER A 67 7.00 6.63 -1.21
CA SER A 67 8.45 6.43 -1.33
C SER A 67 8.82 4.95 -1.36
N MET A 68 8.17 4.14 -0.53
CA MET A 68 8.40 2.70 -0.51
C MET A 68 7.94 2.04 -1.82
N THR A 69 6.76 2.40 -2.32
CA THR A 69 6.24 1.84 -3.58
C THR A 69 7.11 2.26 -4.77
N LEU A 70 7.60 3.50 -4.76
CA LEU A 70 8.48 3.97 -5.81
C LEU A 70 9.77 3.16 -5.85
N MET A 71 10.36 2.91 -4.69
CA MET A 71 11.59 2.11 -4.59
C MET A 71 11.35 0.66 -5.02
N ALA A 72 10.22 0.08 -4.61
CA ALA A 72 9.87 -1.28 -4.99
C ALA A 72 9.67 -1.41 -6.51
N ARG A 73 8.98 -0.45 -7.13
CA ARG A 73 8.81 -0.43 -8.58
C ARG A 73 10.13 -0.23 -9.29
N GLY A 74 10.96 0.69 -8.79
CA GLY A 74 12.28 0.96 -9.36
C GLY A 74 13.23 -0.23 -9.30
N SER A 75 13.04 -1.13 -8.35
CA SER A 75 13.84 -2.35 -8.26
C SER A 75 13.52 -3.39 -9.34
N GLY A 76 12.40 -3.21 -10.04
CA GLY A 76 11.96 -4.15 -11.06
C GLY A 76 11.12 -5.32 -10.55
N ALA A 77 10.86 -5.40 -9.24
CA ALA A 77 10.12 -6.53 -8.66
C ALA A 77 8.60 -6.36 -8.76
N VAL A 78 8.12 -5.12 -8.80
CA VAL A 78 6.70 -4.77 -8.75
C VAL A 78 6.31 -4.01 -10.00
N ASP A 79 5.17 -4.35 -10.58
CA ASP A 79 4.68 -3.74 -11.83
C ASP A 79 3.66 -2.64 -11.53
N ASN A 80 2.43 -3.02 -11.20
CA ASN A 80 1.37 -2.08 -10.90
C ASN A 80 1.09 -2.02 -9.40
N VAL A 81 0.81 -0.83 -8.92
CA VAL A 81 0.51 -0.60 -7.50
C VAL A 81 -0.68 0.34 -7.37
N VAL A 82 -1.61 -0.03 -6.50
CA VAL A 82 -2.72 0.84 -6.08
C VAL A 82 -2.56 1.05 -4.58
N THR A 83 -2.57 2.31 -4.15
CA THR A 83 -2.51 2.65 -2.74
C THR A 83 -3.80 3.33 -2.31
N LEU A 84 -4.42 2.79 -1.27
CA LEU A 84 -5.65 3.31 -0.68
C LEU A 84 -5.34 3.78 0.73
N GLU A 85 -5.92 4.91 1.10
CA GLU A 85 -5.75 5.47 2.44
C GLU A 85 -7.02 5.25 3.26
N SER A 86 -6.86 4.72 4.46
CA SER A 86 -7.95 4.66 5.42
C SER A 86 -8.19 6.05 5.98
N VAL A 87 -9.45 6.47 6.03
CA VAL A 87 -9.83 7.77 6.54
C VAL A 87 -10.85 7.61 7.67
N ASP A 88 -10.88 8.59 8.57
CA ASP A 88 -11.81 8.61 9.68
C ASP A 88 -13.18 9.10 9.18
N VAL A 89 -14.20 8.27 9.31
CA VAL A 89 -15.56 8.62 8.88
C VAL A 89 -16.12 9.82 9.65
N GLU A 90 -15.76 9.98 10.91
CA GLU A 90 -16.22 11.13 11.70
C GLU A 90 -15.61 12.44 11.21
N GLU A 91 -14.35 12.41 10.79
CA GLU A 91 -13.70 13.55 10.17
C GLU A 91 -14.40 13.92 8.85
N ILE A 92 -14.69 12.92 8.02
CA ILE A 92 -15.41 13.13 6.76
C ILE A 92 -16.80 13.74 7.03
N ARG A 93 -17.52 13.18 8.00
CA ARG A 93 -18.85 13.70 8.36
C ARG A 93 -18.79 15.15 8.81
N SER A 94 -17.80 15.48 9.61
CA SER A 94 -17.60 16.84 10.12
C SER A 94 -17.42 17.84 8.98
N VAL A 95 -16.60 17.51 8.00
CA VAL A 95 -16.38 18.36 6.83
C VAL A 95 -17.61 18.38 5.94
N ALA A 96 -18.26 17.23 5.75
CA ALA A 96 -19.41 17.10 4.86
C ALA A 96 -20.58 17.98 5.30
N LYS A 97 -20.76 18.19 6.59
CA LYS A 97 -21.81 19.07 7.11
C LYS A 97 -21.68 20.51 6.64
N GLY A 98 -20.47 20.94 6.27
CA GLY A 98 -20.25 22.28 5.72
C GLY A 98 -20.33 22.36 4.22
N VAL A 99 -20.51 21.23 3.53
CA VAL A 99 -20.59 21.21 2.07
C VAL A 99 -21.96 21.72 1.63
N GLN A 100 -21.95 22.71 0.75
CA GLN A 100 -23.17 23.22 0.12
C GLN A 100 -23.31 22.58 -1.27
N TYR A 101 -24.26 21.68 -1.36
CA TYR A 101 -24.47 20.92 -2.58
C TYR A 101 -25.96 20.90 -2.95
N THR A 102 -26.25 21.29 -4.17
CA THR A 102 -27.60 21.22 -4.74
C THR A 102 -27.59 20.14 -5.82
N PRO A 103 -28.36 19.05 -5.64
CA PRO A 103 -28.41 18.01 -6.67
C PRO A 103 -28.96 18.54 -7.97
N PRO A 104 -28.49 18.09 -9.11
CA PRO A 104 -29.10 18.49 -10.38
C PRO A 104 -30.56 18.06 -10.44
N SER A 105 -31.41 18.92 -10.95
CA SER A 105 -32.84 18.64 -11.12
C SER A 105 -33.08 17.94 -12.45
N GLY A 106 -33.69 16.81 -12.41
CA GLY A 106 -34.11 16.10 -13.60
C GLY A 106 -33.20 14.97 -14.04
#